data_f189baf2bf29216780848a3e81a5c794
#
_entry.id   f189baf2bf29216780848a3e81a5c794
#
_cell.length_a   1.000
_cell.length_b   1.000
_cell.length_c   1.000
_cell.angle_alpha   90.00
_cell.angle_beta   90.00
_cell.angle_gamma   90.00
#
_symmetry.space_group_name_H-M   'P 1'
#
loop_
_entity.id
_entity.type
_entity.pdbx_description
1 polymer ?
#
loop_
_entity_poly.entity_id
_entity_poly.type
_entity_poly.pdbx_seq_one_letter_code
_entity_poly.pdbx_strand_id
1 'polypeptide(L)'
;TGKQLIMGEPDASSFPSGGLRATCAARGYTVWDVTSPAFIREGAIGAVLCIPTVFCSYTGETLDKKAPLLRSMEAVSKEAMRIVKLFDPETEATKVTASVGPEQEYFLISKDSFDARKDLKFTGRTLFGAPAPKGQELEDQYFGAIKENVGSFMKDLNRELWKLGITATTQ
;
A
#
# COMPACT_ATOMS: atom_id res chain seq x y z
N THR A 1 10.19 -5.08 26.15
CA THR A 1 10.52 -6.48 26.50
C THR A 1 9.96 -7.40 25.42
N GLY A 2 10.74 -7.51 24.32
CA GLY A 2 10.32 -8.26 23.16
C GLY A 2 10.36 -9.76 23.41
N LYS A 3 9.25 -10.35 23.79
CA LYS A 3 9.02 -11.75 23.46
C LYS A 3 8.83 -11.83 21.95
N GLN A 4 9.59 -12.70 21.31
CA GLN A 4 9.36 -13.09 19.92
C GLN A 4 7.87 -13.42 19.74
N LEU A 5 7.17 -12.55 19.05
CA LEU A 5 5.82 -12.81 18.60
C LEU A 5 5.93 -13.91 17.54
N ILE A 6 5.45 -15.09 17.90
CA ILE A 6 5.14 -16.23 17.02
C ILE A 6 5.96 -16.22 15.72
N MET A 7 6.93 -17.09 15.62
CA MET A 7 7.51 -17.42 14.30
C MET A 7 6.39 -18.00 13.43
N GLY A 8 5.73 -17.12 12.66
CA GLY A 8 4.99 -17.58 11.51
C GLY A 8 6.04 -17.97 10.49
N GLU A 9 6.01 -19.17 9.99
CA GLU A 9 6.74 -19.54 8.78
C GLU A 9 5.81 -19.26 7.61
N PRO A 10 5.87 -18.06 6.97
CA PRO A 10 5.11 -17.84 5.77
C PRO A 10 5.78 -18.65 4.65
N ASP A 11 5.09 -19.65 4.15
CA ASP A 11 5.43 -20.26 2.88
C ASP A 11 5.15 -19.24 1.78
N ALA A 12 6.17 -18.46 1.44
CA ALA A 12 6.07 -17.52 0.34
C ALA A 12 6.66 -18.16 -0.92
N SER A 13 5.85 -18.34 -1.92
CA SER A 13 6.31 -18.63 -3.28
C SER A 13 6.68 -17.31 -3.94
N SER A 14 7.95 -17.08 -4.23
CA SER A 14 8.36 -15.93 -5.02
C SER A 14 8.19 -16.25 -6.50
N PHE A 15 7.23 -15.59 -7.13
CA PHE A 15 7.04 -15.64 -8.57
C PHE A 15 7.54 -14.34 -9.19
N PRO A 16 8.55 -14.34 -10.03
CA PRO A 16 8.63 -13.31 -11.04
C PRO A 16 7.49 -13.60 -12.04
N SER A 17 6.49 -12.76 -12.07
CA SER A 17 5.43 -12.76 -13.08
C SER A 17 6.06 -12.79 -14.46
N GLY A 18 5.87 -13.88 -15.22
CA GLY A 18 6.46 -14.06 -16.56
C GLY A 18 7.96 -14.42 -16.58
N GLY A 19 8.55 -14.77 -15.45
CA GLY A 19 9.96 -15.15 -15.38
C GLY A 19 10.23 -16.59 -15.78
N LEU A 20 11.37 -16.83 -16.44
CA LEU A 20 11.89 -18.17 -16.80
C LEU A 20 12.61 -18.87 -15.63
N ARG A 21 12.49 -18.35 -14.42
CA ARG A 21 13.14 -18.93 -13.24
C ARG A 21 12.25 -19.96 -12.57
N ALA A 22 12.86 -21.04 -12.12
CA ALA A 22 12.19 -21.98 -11.24
C ALA A 22 11.72 -21.28 -9.97
N THR A 23 10.48 -21.53 -9.59
CA THR A 23 9.95 -21.07 -8.29
C THR A 23 10.40 -22.01 -7.20
N CYS A 24 10.81 -21.46 -6.07
CA CYS A 24 11.13 -22.24 -4.88
C CYS A 24 10.31 -21.68 -3.70
N ALA A 25 9.96 -22.55 -2.78
CA ALA A 25 9.41 -22.13 -1.49
C ALA A 25 10.51 -21.42 -0.71
N ALA A 26 10.24 -20.18 -0.27
CA ALA A 26 11.13 -19.46 0.61
C ALA A 26 10.53 -19.43 2.02
N ARG A 27 11.33 -19.86 3.01
CA ARG A 27 10.98 -19.70 4.42
C ARG A 27 11.70 -18.50 5.00
N GLY A 28 11.03 -17.77 5.89
CA GLY A 28 11.60 -16.57 6.45
C GLY A 28 11.00 -16.17 7.79
N TYR A 29 11.29 -14.96 8.18
CA TYR A 29 10.79 -14.34 9.40
C TYR A 29 9.79 -13.25 9.08
N THR A 30 8.84 -13.08 9.98
CA THR A 30 8.02 -11.90 10.07
C THR A 30 8.61 -10.97 11.12
N VAL A 31 8.88 -9.72 10.74
CA VAL A 31 9.39 -8.68 11.64
C VAL A 31 8.38 -7.56 11.68
N TRP A 32 8.03 -7.06 12.87
CA TRP A 32 7.09 -5.93 12.94
C TRP A 32 7.76 -4.62 12.49
N ASP A 33 6.97 -3.77 11.85
CA ASP A 33 7.38 -2.43 11.44
C ASP A 33 7.18 -1.46 12.62
N VAL A 34 8.27 -1.07 13.24
CA VAL A 34 8.25 -0.12 14.39
C VAL A 34 7.89 1.31 13.97
N THR A 35 7.84 1.61 12.69
CA THR A 35 7.50 2.94 12.17
C THR A 35 6.02 3.12 11.90
N SER A 36 5.26 2.01 11.91
CA SER A 36 3.81 1.99 11.67
C SER A 36 3.06 1.62 12.95
N PRO A 37 1.94 2.28 13.26
CA PRO A 37 1.13 1.93 14.42
C PRO A 37 0.44 0.59 14.23
N ALA A 38 0.34 -0.20 15.31
CA ALA A 38 -0.61 -1.30 15.36
C ALA A 38 -2.03 -0.75 15.53
N PHE A 39 -3.02 -1.43 14.98
CA PHE A 39 -4.42 -0.99 15.02
C PHE A 39 -5.37 -2.16 15.24
N ILE A 40 -6.56 -1.85 15.71
CA ILE A 40 -7.63 -2.84 15.92
C ILE A 40 -8.65 -2.68 14.79
N ARG A 41 -8.92 -3.76 14.11
CA ARG A 41 -10.01 -3.84 13.14
C ARG A 41 -11.20 -4.57 13.77
N GLU A 42 -12.28 -3.85 13.95
CA GLU A 42 -13.54 -4.40 14.42
C GLU A 42 -14.33 -5.06 13.27
N GLY A 43 -14.92 -6.17 13.52
CA GLY A 43 -15.75 -6.91 12.57
C GLY A 43 -16.97 -7.52 13.23
N ALA A 44 -17.88 -8.09 12.45
CA ALA A 44 -19.14 -8.67 12.94
C ALA A 44 -18.96 -9.81 13.97
N ILE A 45 -17.83 -10.50 13.94
CA ILE A 45 -17.52 -11.66 14.79
C ILE A 45 -16.46 -11.37 15.85
N GLY A 46 -16.05 -10.12 16.02
CA GLY A 46 -15.05 -9.72 17.01
C GLY A 46 -14.02 -8.74 16.47
N ALA A 47 -13.00 -8.47 17.27
CA ALA A 47 -11.92 -7.55 16.94
C ALA A 47 -10.62 -8.30 16.64
N VAL A 48 -9.84 -7.80 15.68
CA VAL A 48 -8.54 -8.32 15.27
C VAL A 48 -7.48 -7.26 15.50
N LEU A 49 -6.44 -7.61 16.24
CA LEU A 49 -5.24 -6.77 16.35
C LEU A 49 -4.38 -6.94 15.09
N CYS A 50 -4.19 -5.86 14.36
CA CYS A 50 -3.35 -5.80 13.17
C CYS A 50 -2.00 -5.15 13.52
N ILE A 51 -0.92 -5.88 13.31
CA ILE A 51 0.43 -5.39 13.53
C ILE A 51 1.13 -5.35 12.17
N PRO A 52 1.48 -4.15 11.65
CA PRO A 52 2.22 -4.03 10.40
C PRO A 52 3.57 -4.75 10.49
N THR A 53 3.85 -5.59 9.50
CA THR A 53 5.05 -6.43 9.45
C THR A 53 5.73 -6.37 8.09
N VAL A 54 6.95 -6.84 8.05
CA VAL A 54 7.73 -7.12 6.84
C VAL A 54 8.19 -8.57 6.86
N PHE A 55 8.50 -9.11 5.68
CA PHE A 55 9.00 -10.46 5.52
C PHE A 55 10.46 -10.43 5.05
N CYS A 56 11.30 -11.24 5.70
CA CYS A 56 12.69 -11.43 5.30
C CYS A 56 13.07 -12.91 5.36
N SER A 57 14.02 -13.32 4.52
CA SER A 57 14.56 -14.67 4.54
C SER A 57 15.42 -14.91 5.80
N TYR A 58 15.80 -16.14 6.05
CA TYR A 58 16.73 -16.48 7.14
C TYR A 58 18.11 -15.81 6.99
N THR A 59 18.49 -15.42 5.79
CA THR A 59 19.74 -14.70 5.51
C THR A 59 19.56 -13.18 5.47
N GLY A 60 18.36 -12.67 5.75
CA GLY A 60 18.05 -11.25 5.82
C GLY A 60 17.70 -10.60 4.47
N GLU A 61 17.54 -11.39 3.42
CA GLU A 61 17.06 -10.90 2.12
C GLU A 61 15.58 -10.51 2.22
N THR A 62 15.17 -9.53 1.45
CA THR A 62 13.78 -9.07 1.45
C THR A 62 12.90 -10.01 0.66
N LEU A 63 11.76 -10.39 1.22
CA LEU A 63 10.73 -11.19 0.56
C LEU A 63 9.51 -10.36 0.14
N ASP A 64 9.44 -9.10 0.56
CA ASP A 64 8.37 -8.16 0.22
C ASP A 64 8.92 -6.83 -0.28
N LYS A 65 8.04 -5.96 -0.74
CA LYS A 65 8.42 -4.61 -1.21
C LYS A 65 8.59 -3.61 -0.06
N LYS A 66 7.97 -3.86 1.09
CA LYS A 66 8.00 -2.96 2.25
C LYS A 66 9.36 -2.92 2.91
N ALA A 67 10.07 -4.03 3.01
CA ALA A 67 11.38 -4.07 3.62
C ALA A 67 12.42 -3.23 2.86
N PRO A 68 12.54 -3.27 1.52
CA PRO A 68 13.36 -2.31 0.77
C PRO A 68 12.92 -0.86 0.97
N LEU A 69 11.62 -0.59 1.05
CA LEU A 69 11.11 0.76 1.31
C LEU A 69 11.62 1.29 2.66
N LEU A 70 11.47 0.53 3.73
CA LEU A 70 11.94 0.95 5.06
C LEU A 70 13.46 1.17 5.11
N ARG A 71 14.23 0.30 4.46
CA ARG A 71 15.69 0.46 4.33
C ARG A 71 16.06 1.71 3.54
N SER A 72 15.34 2.01 2.46
CA SER A 72 15.57 3.22 1.67
C SER A 72 15.26 4.49 2.45
N MET A 73 14.19 4.49 3.24
CA MET A 73 13.83 5.60 4.13
C MET A 73 14.92 5.87 5.17
N GLU A 74 15.51 4.84 5.75
CA GLU A 74 16.62 4.97 6.69
C GLU A 74 17.87 5.50 6.01
N ALA A 75 18.22 4.99 4.83
CA ALA A 75 19.36 5.45 4.06
C ALA A 75 19.23 6.92 3.66
N VAL A 76 18.06 7.34 3.17
CA VAL A 76 17.78 8.74 2.82
C VAL A 76 17.86 9.63 4.06
N SER A 77 17.28 9.21 5.19
CA SER A 77 17.36 9.97 6.44
C SER A 77 18.80 10.18 6.87
N LYS A 78 19.63 9.16 6.83
CA LYS A 78 21.05 9.23 7.19
C LYS A 78 21.81 10.24 6.35
N GLU A 79 21.66 10.19 5.03
CA GLU A 79 22.37 11.09 4.13
C GLU A 79 21.81 12.51 4.19
N ALA A 80 20.49 12.70 4.31
CA ALA A 80 19.88 14.00 4.48
C ALA A 80 20.30 14.67 5.80
N MET A 81 20.43 13.91 6.87
CA MET A 81 20.95 14.44 8.15
C MET A 81 22.40 14.95 8.05
N ARG A 82 23.23 14.37 7.18
CA ARG A 82 24.57 14.92 6.92
C ARG A 82 24.51 16.30 6.30
N ILE A 83 23.57 16.51 5.38
CA ILE A 83 23.35 17.81 4.74
C ILE A 83 22.78 18.82 5.75
N VAL A 84 21.78 18.43 6.53
CA VAL A 84 21.18 19.29 7.56
C VAL A 84 22.25 19.80 8.52
N LYS A 85 23.11 18.92 9.04
CA LYS A 85 24.20 19.28 9.96
C LYS A 85 25.28 20.15 9.33
N LEU A 86 25.43 20.10 8.00
CA LEU A 86 26.37 20.96 7.29
C LEU A 86 25.88 22.41 7.24
N PHE A 87 24.57 22.61 7.07
CA PHE A 87 23.96 23.95 7.03
C PHE A 87 23.57 24.48 8.40
N ASP A 88 23.27 23.62 9.34
CA ASP A 88 22.93 23.96 10.72
C ASP A 88 23.62 22.98 11.69
N PRO A 89 24.89 23.28 12.07
CA PRO A 89 25.66 22.43 12.98
C PRO A 89 25.03 22.27 14.37
N GLU A 90 24.24 23.27 14.81
CA GLU A 90 23.59 23.29 16.13
C GLU A 90 22.16 22.65 16.09
N THR A 91 21.79 22.04 14.98
CA THR A 91 20.45 21.46 14.83
C THR A 91 20.17 20.37 15.87
N GLU A 92 19.02 20.42 16.48
CA GLU A 92 18.50 19.37 17.35
C GLU A 92 17.80 18.24 16.57
N ALA A 93 17.69 18.36 15.25
CA ALA A 93 17.07 17.35 14.41
C ALA A 93 17.81 16.01 14.50
N THR A 94 17.08 14.95 14.75
CA THR A 94 17.61 13.59 14.86
C THR A 94 17.28 12.71 13.65
N LYS A 95 16.33 13.15 12.83
CA LYS A 95 15.82 12.37 11.69
C LYS A 95 15.25 13.28 10.61
N VAL A 96 15.43 12.89 9.37
CA VAL A 96 14.72 13.46 8.22
C VAL A 96 13.75 12.41 7.70
N THR A 97 12.50 12.79 7.47
CA THR A 97 11.47 11.90 6.95
C THR A 97 11.04 12.40 5.58
N ALA A 98 11.14 11.53 4.58
CA ALA A 98 10.52 11.76 3.28
C ALA A 98 9.04 11.40 3.34
N SER A 99 8.20 12.26 2.78
CA SER A 99 6.78 11.99 2.59
C SER A 99 6.47 11.74 1.12
N VAL A 100 5.48 10.91 0.86
CA VAL A 100 4.96 10.63 -0.47
C VAL A 100 3.43 10.60 -0.42
N GLY A 101 2.80 11.13 -1.45
CA GLY A 101 1.34 11.09 -1.63
C GLY A 101 0.99 10.21 -2.82
N PRO A 102 0.88 8.89 -2.66
CA PRO A 102 0.42 8.01 -3.73
C PRO A 102 -1.05 8.27 -4.03
N GLU A 103 -1.40 8.23 -5.30
CA GLU A 103 -2.77 8.41 -5.79
C GLU A 103 -3.33 7.10 -6.32
N GLN A 104 -4.66 6.95 -6.20
CA GLN A 104 -5.44 5.89 -6.82
C GLN A 104 -6.48 6.53 -7.74
N GLU A 105 -6.38 6.23 -9.03
CA GLU A 105 -7.36 6.64 -10.02
C GLU A 105 -8.25 5.45 -10.36
N TYR A 106 -9.57 5.66 -10.37
CA TYR A 106 -10.52 4.59 -10.65
C TYR A 106 -11.82 5.12 -11.25
N PHE A 107 -12.50 4.25 -11.96
CA PHE A 107 -13.84 4.48 -12.45
C PHE A 107 -14.83 3.64 -11.64
N LEU A 108 -15.93 4.24 -11.20
CA LEU A 108 -17.01 3.50 -10.58
C LEU A 108 -17.97 2.99 -11.66
N ILE A 109 -18.33 1.72 -11.56
CA ILE A 109 -19.36 1.09 -12.35
C ILE A 109 -20.43 0.50 -11.44
N SER A 110 -21.67 0.40 -11.90
CA SER A 110 -22.70 -0.25 -11.11
C SER A 110 -22.38 -1.74 -10.94
N LYS A 111 -22.69 -2.29 -9.77
CA LYS A 111 -22.49 -3.71 -9.49
C LYS A 111 -23.32 -4.59 -10.42
N ASP A 112 -24.55 -4.19 -10.72
CA ASP A 112 -25.42 -4.94 -11.63
C ASP A 112 -24.82 -5.02 -13.04
N SER A 113 -24.26 -3.93 -13.54
CA SER A 113 -23.53 -3.93 -14.83
C SER A 113 -22.28 -4.80 -14.79
N PHE A 114 -21.55 -4.81 -13.68
CA PHE A 114 -20.40 -5.70 -13.49
C PHE A 114 -20.84 -7.17 -13.49
N ASP A 115 -21.87 -7.51 -12.74
CA ASP A 115 -22.37 -8.89 -12.60
C ASP A 115 -22.95 -9.42 -13.90
N ALA A 116 -23.51 -8.56 -14.77
CA ALA A 116 -24.02 -8.91 -16.09
C ALA A 116 -22.90 -9.17 -17.11
N ARG A 117 -21.69 -8.70 -16.87
CA ARG A 117 -20.55 -8.75 -17.79
C ARG A 117 -19.56 -9.84 -17.40
N LYS A 118 -19.53 -10.93 -18.16
CA LYS A 118 -18.60 -12.07 -17.91
C LYS A 118 -17.13 -11.67 -18.06
N ASP A 119 -16.80 -10.80 -18.99
CA ASP A 119 -15.44 -10.30 -19.18
C ASP A 119 -14.95 -9.50 -17.94
N LEU A 120 -15.75 -8.60 -17.39
CA LEU A 120 -15.41 -7.88 -16.16
C LEU A 120 -15.28 -8.82 -14.96
N LYS A 121 -16.21 -9.77 -14.84
CA LYS A 121 -16.27 -10.69 -13.69
C LYS A 121 -15.10 -11.66 -13.64
N PHE A 122 -14.71 -12.21 -14.78
CA PHE A 122 -13.69 -13.24 -14.87
C PHE A 122 -12.28 -12.72 -15.16
N THR A 123 -12.15 -11.56 -15.79
CA THR A 123 -10.84 -11.02 -16.19
C THR A 123 -10.50 -9.68 -15.51
N GLY A 124 -11.47 -9.03 -14.84
CA GLY A 124 -11.29 -7.73 -14.22
C GLY A 124 -11.13 -6.58 -15.22
N ARG A 125 -11.39 -6.81 -16.51
CA ARG A 125 -11.27 -5.79 -17.56
C ARG A 125 -12.28 -6.00 -18.68
N THR A 126 -12.53 -4.97 -19.45
CA THR A 126 -13.31 -5.06 -20.69
C THR A 126 -12.49 -5.78 -21.76
N LEU A 127 -13.01 -6.88 -22.29
CA LEU A 127 -12.43 -7.57 -23.45
C LEU A 127 -13.04 -7.10 -24.77
N PHE A 128 -14.34 -6.80 -24.76
CA PHE A 128 -15.10 -6.36 -25.91
C PHE A 128 -15.94 -5.13 -25.52
N GLY A 129 -16.03 -4.18 -26.44
CA GLY A 129 -16.82 -2.97 -26.27
C GLY A 129 -15.98 -1.70 -26.31
N ALA A 130 -16.64 -0.59 -26.13
CA ALA A 130 -16.00 0.72 -26.11
C ALA A 130 -15.11 0.86 -24.84
N PRO A 131 -13.95 1.51 -24.97
CA PRO A 131 -13.20 1.95 -23.80
C PRO A 131 -14.01 2.97 -22.98
N ALA A 132 -13.53 3.32 -21.79
CA ALA A 132 -14.12 4.40 -21.01
C ALA A 132 -14.17 5.70 -21.86
N PRO A 133 -15.22 6.52 -21.73
CA PRO A 133 -15.38 7.73 -22.52
C PRO A 133 -14.27 8.77 -22.28
N LYS A 134 -13.63 8.69 -21.13
CA LYS A 134 -12.44 9.47 -20.78
C LYS A 134 -11.34 8.52 -20.34
N GLY A 135 -10.15 8.70 -20.89
CA GLY A 135 -8.92 8.07 -20.44
C GLY A 135 -8.10 9.06 -19.61
N GLN A 136 -6.79 8.90 -19.65
CA GLN A 136 -5.84 9.80 -18.97
C GLN A 136 -5.26 10.86 -19.93
N GLU A 137 -6.00 11.24 -20.96
CA GLU A 137 -5.57 12.23 -21.92
C GLU A 137 -5.75 13.64 -21.36
N LEU A 138 -4.71 14.45 -21.49
CA LEU A 138 -4.74 15.89 -21.21
C LEU A 138 -5.26 16.27 -19.80
N GLU A 139 -5.17 15.36 -18.84
CA GLU A 139 -5.58 15.59 -17.44
C GLU A 139 -7.06 15.98 -17.27
N ASP A 140 -7.90 15.61 -18.22
CA ASP A 140 -9.33 15.98 -18.24
C ASP A 140 -10.08 15.57 -16.98
N GLN A 141 -9.72 14.44 -16.35
CA GLN A 141 -10.35 13.94 -15.14
C GLN A 141 -10.17 14.88 -13.94
N TYR A 142 -9.10 15.66 -13.90
CA TYR A 142 -8.85 16.62 -12.80
C TYR A 142 -9.71 17.89 -12.90
N PHE A 143 -10.24 18.15 -14.05
CA PHE A 143 -11.09 19.33 -14.32
C PHE A 143 -12.59 18.98 -14.43
N GLY A 144 -12.92 17.72 -14.27
CA GLY A 144 -14.30 17.24 -14.33
C GLY A 144 -15.06 17.46 -13.03
N ALA A 145 -16.39 17.52 -13.12
CA ALA A 145 -17.26 17.55 -11.96
C ALA A 145 -17.37 16.13 -11.33
N ILE A 146 -17.29 16.04 -10.01
CA ILE A 146 -17.53 14.81 -9.28
C ILE A 146 -19.03 14.64 -9.11
N LYS A 147 -19.60 13.54 -9.62
CA LYS A 147 -21.00 13.20 -9.43
C LYS A 147 -21.29 12.88 -7.96
N GLU A 148 -22.49 13.16 -7.48
CA GLU A 148 -22.87 13.01 -6.08
C GLU A 148 -22.63 11.59 -5.54
N ASN A 149 -23.00 10.56 -6.30
CA ASN A 149 -22.78 9.17 -5.90
C ASN A 149 -21.28 8.80 -5.80
N VAL A 150 -20.44 9.36 -6.68
CA VAL A 150 -18.99 9.17 -6.64
C VAL A 150 -18.41 9.89 -5.41
N GLY A 151 -18.79 11.13 -5.16
CA GLY A 151 -18.37 11.88 -3.99
C GLY A 151 -18.77 11.23 -2.68
N SER A 152 -19.97 10.68 -2.61
CA SER A 152 -20.46 9.92 -1.45
C SER A 152 -19.63 8.67 -1.21
N PHE A 153 -19.33 7.91 -2.26
CA PHE A 153 -18.44 6.75 -2.18
C PHE A 153 -17.05 7.13 -1.66
N MET A 154 -16.45 8.17 -2.23
CA MET A 154 -15.10 8.62 -1.83
C MET A 154 -15.07 9.05 -0.36
N LYS A 155 -16.10 9.72 0.13
CA LYS A 155 -16.25 10.11 1.53
C LYS A 155 -16.35 8.90 2.47
N ASP A 156 -17.10 7.90 2.10
CA ASP A 156 -17.24 6.68 2.89
C ASP A 156 -15.95 5.86 2.85
N LEU A 157 -15.30 5.76 1.71
CA LEU A 157 -14.00 5.12 1.57
C LEU A 157 -12.95 5.78 2.47
N ASN A 158 -12.86 7.11 2.47
CA ASN A 158 -11.92 7.83 3.33
C ASN A 158 -12.17 7.50 4.82
N ARG A 159 -13.43 7.46 5.25
CA ARG A 159 -13.79 7.11 6.63
C ARG A 159 -13.33 5.71 7.02
N GLU A 160 -13.52 4.73 6.14
CA GLU A 160 -13.07 3.36 6.39
C GLU A 160 -11.53 3.26 6.42
N LEU A 161 -10.85 3.98 5.55
CA LEU A 161 -9.38 4.05 5.55
C LEU A 161 -8.84 4.71 6.83
N TRP A 162 -9.47 5.77 7.31
CA TRP A 162 -9.06 6.43 8.56
C TRP A 162 -9.20 5.53 9.77
N LYS A 163 -10.22 4.68 9.83
CA LYS A 163 -10.35 3.66 10.88
C LYS A 163 -9.18 2.66 10.90
N LEU A 164 -8.52 2.48 9.76
CA LEU A 164 -7.33 1.65 9.62
C LEU A 164 -6.01 2.42 9.81
N GLY A 165 -6.08 3.69 10.18
CA GLY A 165 -4.90 4.57 10.32
C GLY A 165 -4.30 5.04 8.99
N ILE A 166 -5.01 4.89 7.88
CA ILE A 166 -4.58 5.35 6.55
C ILE A 166 -5.13 6.75 6.32
N THR A 167 -4.27 7.74 6.20
CA THR A 167 -4.64 9.17 6.03
C THR A 167 -4.97 9.48 4.58
N ALA A 168 -6.00 8.84 4.04
CA ALA A 168 -6.47 9.12 2.68
C ALA A 168 -7.29 10.41 2.62
N THR A 169 -7.15 11.14 1.54
CA THR A 169 -7.97 12.32 1.21
C THR A 169 -8.45 12.23 -0.23
N THR A 170 -9.58 12.83 -0.52
CA THR A 170 -10.06 13.07 -1.88
C THR A 170 -9.58 14.44 -2.31
N GLN A 171 -9.09 14.54 -3.52
CA GLN A 171 -8.80 15.82 -4.18
C GLN A 171 -9.98 16.28 -5.03
#